data_38287a1e3ea63c25d460c04721a829d8
#
_entry.id   38287a1e3ea63c25d460c04721a829d8
#
_cell.length_a   1.000
_cell.length_b   1.000
_cell.length_c   1.000
_cell.angle_alpha   90.00
_cell.angle_beta   90.00
_cell.angle_gamma   90.00
#
_symmetry.space_group_name_H-M   'P 1'
#
loop_
_entity.id
_entity.type
_entity.pdbx_description
1 polymer ?
#
loop_
_entity_poly.entity_id
_entity_poly.type
_entity_poly.pdbx_seq_one_letter_code
_entity_poly.pdbx_strand_id
1 'polypeptide(L)'
;MKRGVTGEAVAELKSTEGASRRLAGAALAAAALMLAACTASAPPVEAQASLSPPAIKPAEVEISPAALREHQRILAAYGGVYNDPRLQGMLEQTVDRLVAASERPDLHYRVTMLNSQSINAFALPTGQLYVTRGLIALANDESELASVLAHEMGHVLARHAAIREEQARQAALVNRVVTDVISDPEVGALALAKSKLALAGFSRAQEFEADAIGIGVAARAGYDPYGAVRFLTSMEHNSELRPQQNGAAINPRAPDFLSSHPATPERISNALANARQFNAPPPSGGGRDKAAYLTGIDGIVFGEDPSEGFVRGRRFLHPRLGFTFTAPDGFSLDNTAQAVLGVKHGGGQALRLDVVRVPAEQKLAEYLTSGWIEHIDPGTVEEVTINGFPGATAAAKGDQWDFRLYAVRFGSDVYRFIFAAKHRSPETDRIFRESIGTFRRMSLAEIEDAKPLRLQVVTVAPSDTVEKLATRMAVADRPVERFRVLNGLEPGDRLRSGSEVKIVVE
;
A
#
# COMPACT_ATOMS: atom_id res chain seq x y z
N MET A 1 -59.03 8.95 42.27
CA MET A 1 -58.67 9.89 43.34
C MET A 1 -57.75 10.92 42.70
N LYS A 2 -58.31 12.09 42.29
CA LYS A 2 -58.34 13.37 43.02
C LYS A 2 -56.95 13.76 43.53
N ARG A 3 -56.33 14.86 43.18
CA ARG A 3 -56.66 16.29 42.95
C ARG A 3 -55.37 16.87 42.32
N GLY A 4 -55.22 17.83 41.45
CA GLY A 4 -55.95 19.10 41.31
C GLY A 4 -55.17 20.27 41.91
N VAL A 5 -55.17 21.37 41.21
CA VAL A 5 -54.95 22.79 41.62
C VAL A 5 -53.76 23.44 40.94
N THR A 6 -53.93 24.22 39.85
CA THR A 6 -54.23 25.68 39.71
C THR A 6 -53.09 26.54 40.23
N GLY A 7 -52.63 27.57 39.61
CA GLY A 7 -53.13 28.57 38.71
C GLY A 7 -52.33 29.85 38.90
N GLU A 8 -52.40 30.71 37.90
CA GLU A 8 -52.20 32.17 37.98
C GLU A 8 -50.82 32.78 38.33
N ALA A 9 -50.22 33.51 37.37
CA ALA A 9 -50.31 34.99 37.45
C ALA A 9 -49.83 35.61 36.15
N VAL A 10 -50.82 36.24 35.48
CA VAL A 10 -50.62 37.28 34.47
C VAL A 10 -50.59 38.62 35.25
N ALA A 11 -49.56 39.47 35.00
CA ALA A 11 -49.65 40.95 35.14
C ALA A 11 -48.41 41.58 34.50
N GLU A 12 -48.61 42.23 33.41
CA GLU A 12 -48.46 43.69 33.21
C GLU A 12 -47.03 44.25 33.35
N LEU A 13 -46.52 44.72 32.22
CA LEU A 13 -46.12 46.16 32.21
C LEU A 13 -45.97 46.65 30.76
N LYS A 14 -46.99 47.46 30.36
CA LYS A 14 -46.95 48.43 29.25
C LYS A 14 -46.02 49.60 29.62
N SER A 15 -45.55 50.24 28.59
CA SER A 15 -44.99 51.62 28.49
C SER A 15 -43.49 51.80 28.60
N THR A 16 -42.86 51.96 27.41
CA THR A 16 -42.04 53.13 27.12
C THR A 16 -41.74 53.17 25.60
N GLU A 17 -42.78 53.46 24.83
CA GLU A 17 -42.59 54.13 23.52
C GLU A 17 -42.53 55.62 23.79
N GLY A 18 -41.40 56.29 23.48
CA GLY A 18 -41.40 57.75 23.52
C GLY A 18 -40.08 58.48 23.64
N ALA A 19 -38.94 57.95 23.13
CA ALA A 19 -37.70 58.73 23.18
C ALA A 19 -36.68 58.56 22.05
N SER A 20 -37.05 57.95 20.90
CA SER A 20 -36.06 57.67 19.84
C SER A 20 -36.35 58.34 18.50
N ARG A 21 -37.21 59.36 18.44
CA ARG A 21 -37.59 60.05 17.17
C ARG A 21 -36.96 61.42 16.96
N ARG A 22 -36.03 61.92 17.77
CA ARG A 22 -35.40 63.22 17.61
C ARG A 22 -33.88 63.24 17.32
N LEU A 23 -33.23 62.16 17.09
CA LEU A 23 -31.79 62.12 16.79
C LEU A 23 -31.43 61.63 15.38
N ALA A 24 -32.42 61.35 14.54
CA ALA A 24 -32.18 60.87 13.16
C ALA A 24 -32.16 61.97 12.10
N GLY A 25 -32.36 63.21 12.47
CA GLY A 25 -32.46 64.37 11.53
C GLY A 25 -31.19 65.20 11.30
N ALA A 26 -30.14 64.99 12.12
CA ALA A 26 -28.94 65.85 12.08
C ALA A 26 -27.72 65.21 11.39
N ALA A 27 -27.77 63.90 11.05
CA ALA A 27 -26.63 63.19 10.46
C ALA A 27 -26.67 63.15 8.92
N LEU A 28 -27.76 63.51 8.25
CA LEU A 28 -27.89 63.53 6.77
C LEU A 28 -27.52 64.82 6.08
N ALA A 29 -27.28 65.89 6.80
CA ALA A 29 -26.92 67.20 6.19
C ALA A 29 -25.39 67.42 6.12
N ALA A 30 -24.56 66.62 6.75
CA ALA A 30 -23.10 66.76 6.73
C ALA A 30 -22.40 65.93 5.64
N ALA A 31 -23.11 65.00 4.98
CA ALA A 31 -22.52 64.08 3.98
C ALA A 31 -22.66 64.63 2.52
N ALA A 32 -23.39 65.76 2.31
CA ALA A 32 -23.62 66.25 0.96
C ALA A 32 -22.71 67.45 0.54
N LEU A 33 -21.76 67.83 1.39
CA LEU A 33 -20.89 69.04 1.09
C LEU A 33 -19.40 68.68 0.87
N MET A 34 -19.02 67.36 0.78
CA MET A 34 -17.64 66.94 0.53
C MET A 34 -17.44 66.28 -0.85
N LEU A 35 -18.38 66.42 -1.80
CA LEU A 35 -18.27 65.81 -3.14
C LEU A 35 -18.11 66.81 -4.29
N ALA A 36 -17.67 68.01 -4.04
CA ALA A 36 -17.51 69.03 -5.12
C ALA A 36 -16.18 69.76 -4.99
N ALA A 37 -15.04 69.05 -4.99
CA ALA A 37 -13.74 69.66 -5.33
C ALA A 37 -12.71 68.54 -5.50
N CYS A 38 -12.47 68.13 -6.73
CA CYS A 38 -11.19 67.62 -7.26
C CYS A 38 -11.42 67.01 -8.66
N THR A 39 -11.74 67.81 -9.66
CA THR A 39 -11.41 67.47 -11.04
C THR A 39 -10.08 68.16 -11.37
N ALA A 40 -8.98 67.48 -10.91
CA ALA A 40 -7.65 67.71 -11.43
C ALA A 40 -7.35 66.64 -12.44
N SER A 41 -7.18 67.00 -13.70
CA SER A 41 -6.75 66.14 -14.79
C SER A 41 -5.42 65.51 -14.45
N ALA A 42 -5.41 64.20 -14.31
CA ALA A 42 -4.19 63.42 -14.18
C ALA A 42 -3.47 63.34 -15.54
N PRO A 43 -2.13 63.39 -15.55
CA PRO A 43 -1.35 63.12 -16.77
C PRO A 43 -1.48 61.67 -17.20
N PRO A 44 -1.25 61.31 -18.49
CA PRO A 44 -1.38 59.95 -18.97
C PRO A 44 -0.39 59.06 -18.24
N VAL A 45 -0.91 58.00 -17.59
CA VAL A 45 -0.10 56.95 -16.99
C VAL A 45 0.48 56.14 -18.13
N GLU A 46 1.81 56.21 -18.32
CA GLU A 46 2.55 55.26 -19.13
C GLU A 46 2.27 53.85 -18.57
N ALA A 47 1.91 52.95 -19.46
CA ALA A 47 1.68 51.54 -19.13
C ALA A 47 2.95 50.95 -18.51
N GLN A 48 2.95 50.83 -17.18
CA GLN A 48 3.96 50.04 -16.48
C GLN A 48 3.78 48.59 -16.93
N ALA A 49 4.84 48.05 -17.56
CA ALA A 49 4.96 46.64 -17.86
C ALA A 49 4.59 45.84 -16.60
N SER A 50 3.61 44.95 -16.73
CA SER A 50 3.24 44.00 -15.69
C SER A 50 4.47 43.16 -15.35
N LEU A 51 5.11 43.50 -14.25
CA LEU A 51 6.09 42.61 -13.64
C LEU A 51 5.30 41.38 -13.20
N SER A 52 5.37 40.30 -14.00
CA SER A 52 4.98 38.97 -13.53
C SER A 52 5.72 38.72 -12.21
N PRO A 53 5.00 38.33 -11.15
CA PRO A 53 5.69 37.97 -9.93
C PRO A 53 6.78 36.93 -10.27
N PRO A 54 7.98 37.02 -9.66
CA PRO A 54 9.03 36.02 -9.91
C PRO A 54 8.44 34.66 -9.60
N ALA A 55 8.57 33.74 -10.56
CA ALA A 55 8.23 32.35 -10.34
C ALA A 55 9.03 31.89 -9.12
N ILE A 56 8.34 31.70 -7.99
CA ILE A 56 8.92 31.09 -6.80
C ILE A 56 9.24 29.68 -7.23
N LYS A 57 10.50 29.40 -7.54
CA LYS A 57 10.96 28.01 -7.65
C LYS A 57 10.60 27.37 -6.32
N PRO A 58 9.90 26.19 -6.31
CA PRO A 58 9.67 25.47 -5.08
C PRO A 58 11.04 25.31 -4.40
N ALA A 59 11.16 25.72 -3.15
CA ALA A 59 12.36 25.43 -2.37
C ALA A 59 12.56 23.92 -2.44
N GLU A 60 13.69 23.47 -2.97
CA GLU A 60 14.10 22.05 -2.87
C GLU A 60 14.14 21.76 -1.37
N VAL A 61 13.14 21.04 -0.89
CA VAL A 61 13.11 20.57 0.50
C VAL A 61 14.26 19.61 0.62
N GLU A 62 15.33 20.06 1.27
CA GLU A 62 16.54 19.28 1.49
C GLU A 62 16.15 18.05 2.33
N ILE A 63 16.12 16.89 1.69
CA ILE A 63 15.72 15.63 2.34
C ILE A 63 16.79 15.29 3.37
N SER A 64 16.43 15.19 4.63
CA SER A 64 17.38 14.83 5.68
C SER A 64 18.04 13.46 5.38
N PRO A 65 19.29 13.25 5.80
CA PRO A 65 19.99 11.96 5.60
C PRO A 65 19.21 10.76 6.20
N ALA A 66 18.42 10.99 7.25
CA ALA A 66 17.55 9.96 7.84
C ALA A 66 16.38 9.62 6.91
N ALA A 67 15.71 10.62 6.36
CA ALA A 67 14.61 10.43 5.41
C ALA A 67 15.10 9.76 4.10
N LEU A 68 16.32 10.08 3.64
CA LEU A 68 16.92 9.42 2.48
C LEU A 68 17.18 7.92 2.76
N ARG A 69 17.75 7.60 3.93
CA ARG A 69 17.95 6.19 4.32
C ARG A 69 16.65 5.43 4.42
N GLU A 70 15.60 6.04 4.96
CA GLU A 70 14.28 5.42 5.05
C GLU A 70 13.68 5.20 3.66
N HIS A 71 13.75 6.20 2.79
CA HIS A 71 13.35 6.07 1.39
C HIS A 71 14.04 4.88 0.69
N GLN A 72 15.37 4.74 0.85
CA GLN A 72 16.12 3.63 0.28
C GLN A 72 15.68 2.26 0.85
N ARG A 73 15.37 2.18 2.14
CA ARG A 73 14.85 0.95 2.76
C ARG A 73 13.48 0.57 2.19
N ILE A 74 12.61 1.56 2.00
CA ILE A 74 11.29 1.37 1.39
C ILE A 74 11.45 0.87 -0.04
N LEU A 75 12.28 1.53 -0.86
CA LEU A 75 12.54 1.06 -2.22
C LEU A 75 13.04 -0.38 -2.25
N ALA A 76 14.00 -0.72 -1.39
CA ALA A 76 14.53 -2.08 -1.30
C ALA A 76 13.47 -3.11 -0.85
N ALA A 77 12.50 -2.70 -0.01
CA ALA A 77 11.44 -3.59 0.47
C ALA A 77 10.33 -3.85 -0.56
N TYR A 78 10.12 -2.88 -1.50
CA TYR A 78 9.02 -2.91 -2.47
C TYR A 78 9.47 -3.05 -3.93
N GLY A 79 10.69 -3.53 -4.19
CA GLY A 79 11.17 -3.81 -5.56
C GLY A 79 11.61 -2.59 -6.36
N GLY A 80 11.86 -1.45 -5.70
CA GLY A 80 12.31 -0.21 -6.33
C GLY A 80 11.18 0.67 -6.84
N VAL A 81 11.55 1.63 -7.69
CA VAL A 81 10.61 2.54 -8.35
C VAL A 81 10.04 1.89 -9.59
N TYR A 82 8.72 1.95 -9.78
CA TYR A 82 8.09 1.62 -11.04
C TYR A 82 8.11 2.84 -11.96
N ASN A 83 8.87 2.77 -13.05
CA ASN A 83 9.06 3.89 -13.97
C ASN A 83 8.01 3.88 -15.08
N ASP A 84 6.95 4.66 -14.93
CA ASP A 84 5.99 5.00 -15.97
C ASP A 84 5.67 6.51 -15.87
N PRO A 85 6.20 7.34 -16.77
CA PRO A 85 6.02 8.80 -16.70
C PRO A 85 4.56 9.25 -16.82
N ARG A 86 3.70 8.49 -17.50
CA ARG A 86 2.27 8.83 -17.65
C ARG A 86 1.55 8.65 -16.31
N LEU A 87 1.77 7.49 -15.67
CA LEU A 87 1.21 7.19 -14.36
C LEU A 87 1.78 8.11 -13.28
N GLN A 88 3.07 8.41 -13.33
CA GLN A 88 3.71 9.34 -12.40
C GLN A 88 3.07 10.74 -12.51
N GLY A 89 2.86 11.24 -13.73
CA GLY A 89 2.20 12.53 -13.94
C GLY A 89 0.74 12.56 -13.46
N MET A 90 0.00 11.48 -13.65
CA MET A 90 -1.37 11.34 -13.11
C MET A 90 -1.37 11.38 -11.58
N LEU A 91 -0.48 10.63 -10.93
CA LEU A 91 -0.34 10.60 -9.48
C LEU A 91 0.01 11.98 -8.91
N GLU A 92 0.98 12.68 -9.52
CA GLU A 92 1.39 14.02 -9.10
C GLU A 92 0.23 15.01 -9.21
N GLN A 93 -0.51 15.01 -10.31
CA GLN A 93 -1.69 15.87 -10.49
C GLN A 93 -2.80 15.54 -9.48
N THR A 94 -3.04 14.27 -9.20
CA THR A 94 -4.02 13.84 -8.19
C THR A 94 -3.60 14.36 -6.80
N VAL A 95 -2.35 14.17 -6.41
CA VAL A 95 -1.82 14.61 -5.12
C VAL A 95 -1.88 16.14 -5.00
N ASP A 96 -1.48 16.89 -6.03
CA ASP A 96 -1.51 18.35 -6.03
C ASP A 96 -2.94 18.89 -5.82
N ARG A 97 -3.94 18.29 -6.47
CA ARG A 97 -5.36 18.63 -6.26
C ARG A 97 -5.81 18.35 -4.83
N LEU A 98 -5.42 17.20 -4.27
CA LEU A 98 -5.77 16.81 -2.90
C LEU A 98 -5.12 17.77 -1.88
N VAL A 99 -3.85 18.11 -2.07
CA VAL A 99 -3.13 19.07 -1.21
C VAL A 99 -3.81 20.43 -1.24
N ALA A 100 -4.12 20.95 -2.43
CA ALA A 100 -4.79 22.24 -2.58
C ALA A 100 -6.17 22.30 -1.91
N ALA A 101 -6.87 21.14 -1.80
CA ALA A 101 -8.18 21.01 -1.17
C ALA A 101 -8.12 20.63 0.33
N SER A 102 -6.92 20.36 0.86
CA SER A 102 -6.72 19.95 2.25
C SER A 102 -6.70 21.14 3.20
N GLU A 103 -6.72 20.87 4.51
CA GLU A 103 -6.55 21.86 5.58
C GLU A 103 -5.10 22.40 5.67
N ARG A 104 -4.17 21.77 4.95
CA ARG A 104 -2.75 22.13 4.93
C ARG A 104 -2.21 22.20 3.49
N PRO A 105 -2.64 23.21 2.71
CA PRO A 105 -2.17 23.40 1.33
C PRO A 105 -0.68 23.84 1.24
N ASP A 106 -0.07 24.12 2.38
CA ASP A 106 1.36 24.38 2.53
C ASP A 106 2.21 23.11 2.54
N LEU A 107 1.61 21.94 2.74
CA LEU A 107 2.34 20.68 2.68
C LEU A 107 2.70 20.30 1.25
N HIS A 108 3.90 19.78 1.08
CA HIS A 108 4.37 19.25 -0.19
C HIS A 108 4.56 17.75 -0.07
N TYR A 109 3.91 16.99 -0.95
CA TYR A 109 4.08 15.54 -1.02
C TYR A 109 4.88 15.19 -2.28
N ARG A 110 5.89 14.34 -2.08
CA ARG A 110 6.60 13.68 -3.17
C ARG A 110 6.03 12.28 -3.31
N VAL A 111 5.27 12.02 -4.35
CA VAL A 111 4.71 10.69 -4.61
C VAL A 111 5.71 9.83 -5.35
N THR A 112 5.86 8.59 -4.90
CA THR A 112 6.73 7.57 -5.51
C THR A 112 5.91 6.33 -5.81
N MET A 113 5.90 5.90 -7.07
CA MET A 113 5.27 4.66 -7.49
C MET A 113 6.24 3.49 -7.25
N LEU A 114 5.82 2.52 -6.44
CA LEU A 114 6.60 1.36 -6.06
C LEU A 114 6.34 0.17 -6.99
N ASN A 115 7.43 -0.54 -7.38
CA ASN A 115 7.35 -1.71 -8.25
C ASN A 115 6.95 -2.97 -7.48
N SER A 116 5.81 -2.92 -6.80
CA SER A 116 5.30 -4.05 -6.04
C SER A 116 3.92 -4.46 -6.51
N GLN A 117 3.68 -5.77 -6.57
CA GLN A 117 2.36 -6.35 -6.82
C GLN A 117 1.43 -6.27 -5.61
N SER A 118 1.96 -6.05 -4.40
CA SER A 118 1.13 -5.88 -3.21
C SER A 118 0.23 -4.66 -3.36
N ILE A 119 -0.98 -4.73 -2.82
CA ILE A 119 -1.89 -3.59 -2.78
C ILE A 119 -1.50 -2.78 -1.54
N ASN A 120 -0.84 -1.63 -1.75
CA ASN A 120 -0.42 -0.76 -0.64
C ASN A 120 -0.25 0.71 -1.07
N ALA A 121 -0.51 1.62 -0.13
CA ALA A 121 -0.10 3.01 -0.15
C ALA A 121 0.22 3.44 1.29
N PHE A 122 1.07 4.43 1.47
CA PHE A 122 1.35 5.01 2.79
C PHE A 122 2.06 6.35 2.65
N ALA A 123 1.81 7.24 3.60
CA ALA A 123 2.48 8.53 3.69
C ALA A 123 3.38 8.61 4.92
N LEU A 124 4.55 9.23 4.75
CA LEU A 124 5.42 9.58 5.87
C LEU A 124 5.18 11.03 6.30
N PRO A 125 5.32 11.33 7.59
CA PRO A 125 5.21 12.72 8.09
C PRO A 125 6.19 13.70 7.43
N THR A 126 7.22 13.19 6.77
CA THR A 126 8.23 13.96 6.02
C THR A 126 7.77 14.39 4.62
N GLY A 127 6.51 14.13 4.23
CA GLY A 127 5.97 14.48 2.92
C GLY A 127 6.31 13.48 1.81
N GLN A 128 6.79 12.27 2.13
CA GLN A 128 6.91 11.18 1.17
C GLN A 128 5.60 10.39 1.13
N LEU A 129 5.04 10.20 -0.06
CA LEU A 129 3.85 9.41 -0.32
C LEU A 129 4.22 8.26 -1.27
N TYR A 130 3.86 7.05 -0.91
CA TYR A 130 4.16 5.87 -1.69
C TYR A 130 2.88 5.17 -2.12
N VAL A 131 2.86 4.69 -3.35
CA VAL A 131 1.75 3.89 -3.89
C VAL A 131 2.32 2.75 -4.74
N THR A 132 1.82 1.55 -4.55
CA THR A 132 2.26 0.39 -5.32
C THR A 132 1.50 0.26 -6.63
N ARG A 133 2.13 -0.31 -7.66
CA ARG A 133 1.43 -0.62 -8.93
C ARG A 133 0.29 -1.62 -8.74
N GLY A 134 0.36 -2.50 -7.72
CA GLY A 134 -0.73 -3.40 -7.38
C GLY A 134 -1.99 -2.68 -6.92
N LEU A 135 -1.85 -1.59 -6.14
CA LEU A 135 -2.97 -0.74 -5.75
C LEU A 135 -3.56 0.00 -6.96
N ILE A 136 -2.69 0.60 -7.80
CA ILE A 136 -3.12 1.28 -9.02
C ILE A 136 -3.86 0.30 -9.95
N ALA A 137 -3.39 -0.93 -10.08
CA ALA A 137 -4.04 -1.96 -10.89
C ALA A 137 -5.44 -2.35 -10.36
N LEU A 138 -5.64 -2.35 -9.04
CA LEU A 138 -6.93 -2.68 -8.41
C LEU A 138 -7.95 -1.57 -8.58
N ALA A 139 -7.58 -0.31 -8.37
CA ALA A 139 -8.48 0.83 -8.50
C ALA A 139 -9.12 0.89 -9.89
N ASN A 140 -10.36 1.36 -9.96
CA ASN A 140 -11.19 1.34 -11.18
C ASN A 140 -11.41 2.71 -11.80
N ASP A 141 -11.13 3.77 -11.05
CA ASP A 141 -11.17 5.16 -11.52
C ASP A 141 -10.24 6.05 -10.66
N GLU A 142 -10.03 7.28 -11.11
CA GLU A 142 -9.16 8.23 -10.42
C GLU A 142 -9.71 8.60 -9.03
N SER A 143 -11.03 8.57 -8.82
CA SER A 143 -11.65 8.89 -7.53
C SER A 143 -11.38 7.79 -6.48
N GLU A 144 -11.31 6.52 -6.89
CA GLU A 144 -10.87 5.42 -6.02
C GLU A 144 -9.42 5.62 -5.59
N LEU A 145 -8.53 5.90 -6.54
CA LEU A 145 -7.12 6.19 -6.26
C LEU A 145 -6.96 7.43 -5.37
N ALA A 146 -7.63 8.53 -5.72
CA ALA A 146 -7.60 9.77 -4.96
C ALA A 146 -8.09 9.59 -3.51
N SER A 147 -9.11 8.75 -3.30
CA SER A 147 -9.63 8.47 -1.96
C SER A 147 -8.60 7.78 -1.07
N VAL A 148 -7.81 6.84 -1.62
CA VAL A 148 -6.74 6.17 -0.88
C VAL A 148 -5.60 7.14 -0.56
N LEU A 149 -5.16 7.93 -1.56
CA LEU A 149 -4.11 8.92 -1.33
C LEU A 149 -4.53 9.97 -0.30
N ALA A 150 -5.79 10.42 -0.35
CA ALA A 150 -6.37 11.33 0.62
C ALA A 150 -6.50 10.73 2.02
N HIS A 151 -6.80 9.42 2.14
CA HIS A 151 -6.79 8.68 3.38
C HIS A 151 -5.38 8.67 4.02
N GLU A 152 -4.34 8.41 3.24
CA GLU A 152 -2.95 8.45 3.72
C GLU A 152 -2.56 9.86 4.17
N MET A 153 -2.98 10.88 3.41
CA MET A 153 -2.83 12.28 3.84
C MET A 153 -3.60 12.56 5.13
N GLY A 154 -4.78 11.96 5.32
CA GLY A 154 -5.58 12.04 6.54
C GLY A 154 -4.80 11.56 7.77
N HIS A 155 -4.08 10.45 7.67
CA HIS A 155 -3.20 9.97 8.73
C HIS A 155 -2.09 10.97 9.10
N VAL A 156 -1.53 11.66 8.11
CA VAL A 156 -0.50 12.71 8.35
C VAL A 156 -1.12 13.94 8.97
N LEU A 157 -2.28 14.42 8.46
CA LEU A 157 -3.01 15.58 8.98
C LEU A 157 -3.42 15.39 10.44
N ALA A 158 -3.95 14.21 10.78
CA ALA A 158 -4.33 13.82 12.15
C ALA A 158 -3.13 13.39 13.02
N ARG A 159 -1.91 13.39 12.47
CA ARG A 159 -0.65 13.04 13.18
C ARG A 159 -0.66 11.63 13.81
N HIS A 160 -1.35 10.68 13.20
CA HIS A 160 -1.53 9.34 13.73
C HIS A 160 -0.21 8.60 13.97
N ALA A 161 0.80 8.80 13.11
CA ALA A 161 2.14 8.22 13.29
C ALA A 161 2.81 8.70 14.60
N ALA A 162 2.71 10.00 14.91
CA ALA A 162 3.28 10.56 16.14
C ALA A 162 2.55 10.06 17.39
N ILE A 163 1.23 9.94 17.33
CA ILE A 163 0.42 9.36 18.42
C ILE A 163 0.83 7.91 18.68
N ARG A 164 0.98 7.10 17.61
CA ARG A 164 1.44 5.71 17.74
C ARG A 164 2.85 5.59 18.32
N GLU A 165 3.77 6.45 17.88
CA GLU A 165 5.13 6.45 18.41
C GLU A 165 5.16 6.76 19.91
N GLU A 166 4.33 7.70 20.36
CA GLU A 166 4.19 8.02 21.77
C GLU A 166 3.57 6.86 22.56
N GLN A 167 2.50 6.25 22.04
CA GLN A 167 1.90 5.05 22.64
C GLN A 167 2.89 3.88 22.71
N ALA A 168 3.73 3.70 21.67
CA ALA A 168 4.78 2.67 21.67
C ALA A 168 5.85 2.95 22.73
N ARG A 169 6.25 4.20 22.92
CA ARG A 169 7.19 4.61 23.98
C ARG A 169 6.61 4.33 25.36
N GLN A 170 5.35 4.70 25.59
CA GLN A 170 4.65 4.43 26.85
C GLN A 170 4.50 2.94 27.12
N ALA A 171 4.09 2.16 26.11
CA ALA A 171 3.98 0.71 26.22
C ALA A 171 5.34 0.04 26.52
N ALA A 172 6.43 0.52 25.89
CA ALA A 172 7.78 0.03 26.14
C ALA A 172 8.23 0.32 27.59
N LEU A 173 7.88 1.48 28.13
CA LEU A 173 8.15 1.82 29.52
C LEU A 173 7.37 0.91 30.48
N VAL A 174 6.06 0.73 30.26
CA VAL A 174 5.22 -0.16 31.05
C VAL A 174 5.72 -1.59 30.99
N ASN A 175 6.05 -2.10 29.77
CA ASN A 175 6.59 -3.44 29.61
C ASN A 175 7.91 -3.64 30.37
N ARG A 176 8.80 -2.63 30.38
CA ARG A 176 10.04 -2.70 31.17
C ARG A 176 9.73 -2.83 32.67
N VAL A 177 8.83 -1.99 33.19
CA VAL A 177 8.42 -2.07 34.60
C VAL A 177 7.75 -3.41 34.93
N VAL A 178 6.88 -3.92 34.02
CA VAL A 178 6.21 -5.22 34.19
C VAL A 178 7.22 -6.36 34.19
N THR A 179 8.23 -6.32 33.30
CA THR A 179 9.27 -7.37 33.22
C THR A 179 10.16 -7.37 34.48
N ASP A 180 10.40 -6.20 35.06
CA ASP A 180 11.20 -6.06 36.28
C ASP A 180 10.45 -6.54 37.55
N VAL A 181 9.11 -6.56 37.53
CA VAL A 181 8.26 -6.90 38.69
C VAL A 181 7.65 -8.30 38.60
N ILE A 182 7.36 -8.79 37.35
CA ILE A 182 6.75 -10.10 37.13
C ILE A 182 7.84 -11.15 36.88
N SER A 183 8.05 -12.02 37.85
CA SER A 183 9.02 -13.12 37.80
C SER A 183 8.58 -14.29 36.89
N ASP A 184 7.37 -14.24 36.32
CA ASP A 184 6.83 -15.27 35.43
C ASP A 184 7.10 -14.92 33.96
N PRO A 185 8.00 -15.68 33.27
CA PRO A 185 8.37 -15.42 31.88
C PRO A 185 7.20 -15.55 30.88
N GLU A 186 6.21 -16.41 31.14
CA GLU A 186 5.09 -16.63 30.23
C GLU A 186 4.10 -15.45 30.24
N VAL A 187 3.82 -14.93 31.43
CA VAL A 187 2.95 -13.74 31.60
C VAL A 187 3.62 -12.50 31.00
N GLY A 188 4.93 -12.35 31.19
CA GLY A 188 5.71 -11.27 30.58
C GLY A 188 5.72 -11.35 29.06
N ALA A 189 5.94 -12.54 28.50
CA ALA A 189 5.93 -12.79 27.05
C ALA A 189 4.55 -12.52 26.43
N LEU A 190 3.46 -12.92 27.08
CA LEU A 190 2.09 -12.68 26.63
C LEU A 190 1.73 -11.19 26.66
N ALA A 191 2.13 -10.46 27.67
CA ALA A 191 1.93 -9.01 27.76
C ALA A 191 2.67 -8.26 26.65
N LEU A 192 3.92 -8.67 26.36
CA LEU A 192 4.74 -8.11 25.30
C LEU A 192 4.15 -8.41 23.91
N ALA A 193 3.66 -9.63 23.68
CA ALA A 193 3.02 -10.03 22.44
C ALA A 193 1.73 -9.23 22.17
N LYS A 194 0.88 -9.08 23.19
CA LYS A 194 -0.34 -8.25 23.10
C LYS A 194 -0.03 -6.79 22.80
N SER A 195 1.00 -6.22 23.45
CA SER A 195 1.44 -4.85 23.20
C SER A 195 1.95 -4.64 21.78
N LYS A 196 2.76 -5.57 21.26
CA LYS A 196 3.25 -5.54 19.86
C LYS A 196 2.10 -5.65 18.86
N LEU A 197 1.12 -6.53 19.12
CA LEU A 197 -0.04 -6.69 18.23
C LEU A 197 -0.91 -5.44 18.21
N ALA A 198 -1.16 -4.81 19.36
CA ALA A 198 -1.94 -3.56 19.46
C ALA A 198 -1.29 -2.38 18.72
N LEU A 199 0.04 -2.40 18.54
CA LEU A 199 0.80 -1.36 17.85
C LEU A 199 1.10 -1.69 16.37
N ALA A 200 0.68 -2.86 15.88
CA ALA A 200 0.99 -3.31 14.52
C ALA A 200 0.22 -2.53 13.44
N GLY A 201 -0.98 -2.03 13.73
CA GLY A 201 -1.83 -1.25 12.83
C GLY A 201 -2.34 0.04 13.48
N PHE A 202 -3.08 0.84 12.73
CA PHE A 202 -3.84 1.96 13.29
C PHE A 202 -5.06 1.46 14.06
N SER A 203 -5.51 2.22 15.06
CA SER A 203 -6.75 1.88 15.76
C SER A 203 -7.96 2.12 14.85
N ARG A 204 -9.09 1.44 15.11
CA ARG A 204 -10.34 1.68 14.36
C ARG A 204 -10.76 3.14 14.36
N ALA A 205 -10.59 3.85 15.47
CA ALA A 205 -10.92 5.26 15.56
C ALA A 205 -10.04 6.11 14.63
N GLN A 206 -8.74 5.80 14.54
CA GLN A 206 -7.82 6.47 13.62
C GLN A 206 -8.15 6.18 12.16
N GLU A 207 -8.57 4.95 11.84
CA GLU A 207 -9.03 4.60 10.50
C GLU A 207 -10.29 5.39 10.11
N PHE A 208 -11.28 5.48 11.01
CA PHE A 208 -12.51 6.25 10.77
C PHE A 208 -12.23 7.75 10.63
N GLU A 209 -11.30 8.29 11.41
CA GLU A 209 -10.88 9.68 11.31
C GLU A 209 -10.16 9.94 9.97
N ALA A 210 -9.23 9.07 9.57
CA ALA A 210 -8.54 9.19 8.30
C ALA A 210 -9.49 9.03 7.10
N ASP A 211 -10.49 8.12 7.17
CA ASP A 211 -11.54 7.98 6.16
C ASP A 211 -12.38 9.26 6.06
N ALA A 212 -12.80 9.83 7.18
CA ALA A 212 -13.62 11.05 7.18
C ALA A 212 -12.85 12.26 6.59
N ILE A 213 -11.59 12.44 7.01
CA ILE A 213 -10.71 13.49 6.48
C ILE A 213 -10.49 13.26 4.97
N GLY A 214 -10.09 12.04 4.58
CA GLY A 214 -9.76 11.70 3.20
C GLY A 214 -10.95 11.88 2.25
N ILE A 215 -12.14 11.41 2.61
CA ILE A 215 -13.36 11.59 1.82
C ILE A 215 -13.69 13.08 1.68
N GLY A 216 -13.54 13.87 2.75
CA GLY A 216 -13.75 15.30 2.72
C GLY A 216 -12.77 16.02 1.79
N VAL A 217 -11.48 15.68 1.86
CA VAL A 217 -10.44 16.24 0.99
C VAL A 217 -10.70 15.86 -0.47
N ALA A 218 -10.97 14.58 -0.76
CA ALA A 218 -11.28 14.12 -2.11
C ALA A 218 -12.50 14.81 -2.71
N ALA A 219 -13.58 14.97 -1.94
CA ALA A 219 -14.78 15.65 -2.38
C ALA A 219 -14.53 17.14 -2.71
N ARG A 220 -13.77 17.86 -1.86
CA ARG A 220 -13.38 19.27 -2.12
C ARG A 220 -12.45 19.39 -3.31
N ALA A 221 -11.62 18.39 -3.57
CA ALA A 221 -10.75 18.31 -4.75
C ALA A 221 -11.52 18.00 -6.05
N GLY A 222 -12.84 17.75 -5.97
CA GLY A 222 -13.73 17.48 -7.11
C GLY A 222 -13.83 16.01 -7.50
N TYR A 223 -13.27 15.10 -6.69
CA TYR A 223 -13.41 13.65 -6.86
C TYR A 223 -14.75 13.14 -6.31
N ASP A 224 -15.21 12.00 -6.83
CA ASP A 224 -16.40 11.34 -6.33
C ASP A 224 -16.17 10.82 -4.90
N PRO A 225 -16.89 11.32 -3.87
CA PRO A 225 -16.71 10.90 -2.48
C PRO A 225 -17.01 9.41 -2.25
N TYR A 226 -17.76 8.77 -3.16
CA TYR A 226 -18.02 7.31 -3.10
C TYR A 226 -16.84 6.46 -3.59
N GLY A 227 -15.76 7.07 -4.10
CA GLY A 227 -14.53 6.37 -4.46
C GLY A 227 -13.96 5.54 -3.32
N ALA A 228 -13.98 6.08 -2.09
CA ALA A 228 -13.55 5.36 -0.89
C ALA A 228 -14.37 4.07 -0.64
N VAL A 229 -15.71 4.16 -0.80
CA VAL A 229 -16.61 3.02 -0.60
C VAL A 229 -16.30 1.92 -1.61
N ARG A 230 -16.19 2.29 -2.90
CA ARG A 230 -15.89 1.33 -3.98
C ARG A 230 -14.53 0.65 -3.77
N PHE A 231 -13.52 1.43 -3.43
CA PHE A 231 -12.18 0.87 -3.23
C PHE A 231 -12.12 -0.07 -2.01
N LEU A 232 -12.72 0.31 -0.88
CA LEU A 232 -12.81 -0.55 0.32
C LEU A 232 -13.55 -1.86 0.01
N THR A 233 -14.64 -1.81 -0.75
CA THR A 233 -15.38 -3.00 -1.19
C THR A 233 -14.52 -3.88 -2.09
N SER A 234 -13.82 -3.30 -3.07
CA SER A 234 -12.89 -4.05 -3.92
C SER A 234 -11.76 -4.72 -3.13
N MET A 235 -11.27 -4.05 -2.09
CA MET A 235 -10.26 -4.62 -1.19
C MET A 235 -10.81 -5.78 -0.34
N GLU A 236 -12.03 -5.66 0.19
CA GLU A 236 -12.71 -6.73 0.93
C GLU A 236 -12.81 -7.99 0.04
N HIS A 237 -13.39 -7.85 -1.16
CA HIS A 237 -13.50 -8.96 -2.12
C HIS A 237 -12.12 -9.51 -2.55
N ASN A 238 -11.12 -8.66 -2.73
CA ASN A 238 -9.76 -9.14 -3.03
C ASN A 238 -9.16 -9.95 -1.88
N SER A 239 -9.49 -9.63 -0.63
CA SER A 239 -9.02 -10.39 0.53
C SER A 239 -9.59 -11.83 0.57
N GLU A 240 -10.83 -12.01 0.12
CA GLU A 240 -11.49 -13.31 0.04
C GLU A 240 -10.88 -14.21 -1.06
N LEU A 241 -10.22 -13.61 -2.05
CA LEU A 241 -9.52 -14.34 -3.10
C LEU A 241 -8.17 -14.87 -2.66
N ARG A 242 -7.64 -14.42 -1.53
CA ARG A 242 -6.37 -14.96 -1.02
C ARG A 242 -6.57 -16.37 -0.51
N PRO A 243 -5.66 -17.31 -0.84
CA PRO A 243 -5.66 -18.60 -0.18
C PRO A 243 -5.57 -18.36 1.32
N GLN A 244 -6.43 -19.02 2.10
CA GLN A 244 -6.28 -19.05 3.56
C GLN A 244 -5.02 -19.87 3.89
N GLN A 245 -3.87 -19.22 3.81
CA GLN A 245 -2.61 -19.81 4.24
C GLN A 245 -2.55 -19.69 5.75
N ASN A 246 -2.89 -20.76 6.45
CA ASN A 246 -2.68 -20.88 7.87
C ASN A 246 -1.20 -20.58 8.19
N GLY A 247 -0.92 -19.39 8.71
CA GLY A 247 0.40 -19.01 9.21
C GLY A 247 1.46 -18.61 8.18
N ALA A 248 1.12 -18.39 6.91
CA ALA A 248 2.06 -17.81 5.96
C ALA A 248 2.39 -16.37 6.36
N ALA A 249 3.63 -16.15 6.74
CA ALA A 249 4.11 -14.84 7.13
C ALA A 249 3.97 -13.88 5.94
N ILE A 250 3.04 -12.94 6.05
CA ILE A 250 3.05 -11.69 5.30
C ILE A 250 4.48 -11.15 5.44
N ASN A 251 5.10 -10.74 4.34
CA ASN A 251 6.45 -10.16 4.41
C ASN A 251 6.43 -9.00 5.43
N PRO A 252 7.04 -9.12 6.61
CA PRO A 252 6.93 -8.12 7.66
C PRO A 252 7.63 -6.80 7.30
N ARG A 253 8.43 -6.79 6.20
CA ARG A 253 9.16 -5.63 5.71
C ARG A 253 8.45 -4.90 4.57
N ALA A 254 7.47 -5.54 3.93
CA ALA A 254 6.59 -4.95 2.93
C ALA A 254 5.14 -5.35 3.24
N PRO A 255 4.54 -4.76 4.29
CA PRO A 255 3.17 -5.07 4.70
C PRO A 255 2.21 -4.68 3.58
N ASP A 256 1.15 -5.46 3.46
CA ASP A 256 0.00 -5.16 2.64
C ASP A 256 -0.90 -4.13 3.33
N PHE A 257 -1.62 -3.33 2.55
CA PHE A 257 -2.55 -2.31 3.04
C PHE A 257 -3.54 -2.86 4.09
N LEU A 258 -4.13 -4.01 3.84
CA LEU A 258 -5.08 -4.63 4.77
C LEU A 258 -4.48 -5.03 6.13
N SER A 259 -3.18 -5.22 6.21
CA SER A 259 -2.50 -5.52 7.47
C SER A 259 -2.37 -4.30 8.39
N SER A 260 -2.30 -3.11 7.82
CA SER A 260 -2.25 -1.82 8.54
C SER A 260 -3.59 -1.08 8.55
N HIS A 261 -4.43 -1.28 7.52
CA HIS A 261 -5.71 -0.63 7.28
C HIS A 261 -6.80 -1.66 6.94
N PRO A 262 -7.33 -2.42 7.90
CA PRO A 262 -8.33 -3.44 7.63
C PRO A 262 -9.58 -2.88 6.95
N ALA A 263 -9.99 -3.46 5.82
CA ALA A 263 -11.29 -3.19 5.23
C ALA A 263 -12.33 -3.98 6.02
N THR A 264 -13.07 -3.30 6.87
CA THR A 264 -14.15 -3.91 7.64
C THR A 264 -15.51 -3.42 7.16
N PRO A 265 -16.59 -4.22 7.27
CA PRO A 265 -17.95 -3.76 6.94
C PRO A 265 -18.32 -2.45 7.64
N GLU A 266 -17.79 -2.23 8.85
CA GLU A 266 -17.99 -0.99 9.60
C GLU A 266 -17.32 0.20 8.91
N ARG A 267 -16.08 0.05 8.37
CA ARG A 267 -15.40 1.11 7.61
C ARG A 267 -16.17 1.44 6.35
N ILE A 268 -16.61 0.44 5.59
CA ILE A 268 -17.41 0.63 4.36
C ILE A 268 -18.71 1.38 4.70
N SER A 269 -19.40 1.01 5.77
CA SER A 269 -20.62 1.69 6.23
C SER A 269 -20.35 3.14 6.63
N ASN A 270 -19.28 3.41 7.37
CA ASN A 270 -18.89 4.76 7.77
C ASN A 270 -18.43 5.61 6.58
N ALA A 271 -17.67 5.04 5.65
CA ALA A 271 -17.28 5.71 4.42
C ALA A 271 -18.52 6.12 3.59
N LEU A 272 -19.53 5.24 3.51
CA LEU A 272 -20.78 5.54 2.86
C LEU A 272 -21.55 6.69 3.57
N ALA A 273 -21.57 6.69 4.90
CA ALA A 273 -22.20 7.76 5.69
C ALA A 273 -21.47 9.11 5.49
N ASN A 274 -20.16 9.09 5.45
CA ASN A 274 -19.35 10.28 5.18
C ASN A 274 -19.55 10.79 3.75
N ALA A 275 -19.53 9.90 2.75
CA ALA A 275 -19.72 10.27 1.34
C ALA A 275 -21.10 10.95 1.08
N ARG A 276 -22.15 10.50 1.77
CA ARG A 276 -23.51 11.07 1.68
C ARG A 276 -23.62 12.52 2.17
N GLN A 277 -22.66 13.03 2.94
CA GLN A 277 -22.64 14.42 3.38
C GLN A 277 -22.27 15.38 2.24
N PHE A 278 -21.66 14.88 1.19
CA PHE A 278 -21.33 15.65 -0.01
C PHE A 278 -22.40 15.35 -1.07
N ASN A 279 -23.16 16.35 -1.50
CA ASN A 279 -24.31 16.24 -2.45
C ASN A 279 -23.93 15.70 -3.85
N ALA A 280 -23.10 14.66 -3.91
CA ALA A 280 -22.79 13.95 -5.14
C ALA A 280 -23.89 12.92 -5.43
N PRO A 281 -24.40 12.82 -6.66
CA PRO A 281 -25.29 11.74 -7.01
C PRO A 281 -24.58 10.39 -6.77
N PRO A 282 -25.26 9.38 -6.21
CA PRO A 282 -24.68 8.05 -6.08
C PRO A 282 -24.21 7.57 -7.45
N PRO A 283 -23.00 6.99 -7.56
CA PRO A 283 -22.43 6.61 -8.84
C PRO A 283 -23.26 5.50 -9.48
N SER A 284 -23.94 5.82 -10.54
CA SER A 284 -24.46 4.83 -11.47
C SER A 284 -23.33 4.43 -12.43
N GLY A 285 -22.47 3.49 -12.01
CA GLY A 285 -21.59 2.79 -12.93
C GLY A 285 -20.26 3.46 -13.31
N GLY A 286 -19.48 3.89 -12.35
CA GLY A 286 -18.10 4.37 -12.53
C GLY A 286 -17.96 5.90 -12.46
N GLY A 287 -16.90 6.36 -11.78
CA GLY A 287 -16.58 7.77 -11.64
C GLY A 287 -16.39 8.47 -13.00
N ARG A 288 -16.51 9.80 -13.02
CA ARG A 288 -16.43 10.60 -14.26
C ARG A 288 -15.11 10.40 -15.04
N ASP A 289 -14.07 9.98 -14.35
CA ASP A 289 -12.71 9.85 -14.89
C ASP A 289 -12.30 8.40 -15.20
N LYS A 290 -13.25 7.46 -15.21
CA LYS A 290 -12.96 6.03 -15.39
C LYS A 290 -12.23 5.74 -16.70
N ALA A 291 -12.68 6.28 -17.83
CA ALA A 291 -12.07 6.02 -19.14
C ALA A 291 -10.64 6.58 -19.22
N ALA A 292 -10.42 7.80 -18.73
CA ALA A 292 -9.08 8.40 -18.68
C ALA A 292 -8.14 7.58 -17.77
N TYR A 293 -8.62 7.16 -16.60
CA TYR A 293 -7.89 6.31 -15.69
C TYR A 293 -7.50 4.98 -16.31
N LEU A 294 -8.47 4.25 -16.89
CA LEU A 294 -8.25 2.97 -17.53
C LEU A 294 -7.25 3.08 -18.69
N THR A 295 -7.36 4.12 -19.53
CA THR A 295 -6.36 4.42 -20.56
C THR A 295 -4.97 4.65 -19.97
N GLY A 296 -4.88 5.33 -18.83
CA GLY A 296 -3.61 5.59 -18.14
C GLY A 296 -2.93 4.34 -17.64
N ILE A 297 -3.68 3.37 -17.13
CA ILE A 297 -3.15 2.12 -16.56
C ILE A 297 -3.02 0.98 -17.56
N ASP A 298 -3.47 1.15 -18.81
CA ASP A 298 -3.34 0.12 -19.86
C ASP A 298 -1.87 -0.25 -20.07
N GLY A 299 -1.57 -1.55 -20.04
CA GLY A 299 -0.21 -2.07 -20.17
C GLY A 299 0.61 -2.11 -18.85
N ILE A 300 0.07 -1.66 -17.72
CA ILE A 300 0.78 -1.78 -16.44
C ILE A 300 1.10 -3.24 -16.13
N VAL A 301 2.30 -3.51 -15.60
CA VAL A 301 2.67 -4.86 -15.17
C VAL A 301 1.74 -5.33 -14.04
N PHE A 302 1.15 -6.50 -14.21
CA PHE A 302 0.28 -7.15 -13.24
C PHE A 302 0.99 -8.34 -12.58
N GLY A 303 0.86 -8.48 -11.26
CA GLY A 303 1.54 -9.54 -10.54
C GLY A 303 3.06 -9.31 -10.42
N GLU A 304 3.86 -10.33 -10.68
CA GLU A 304 5.31 -10.30 -10.50
C GLU A 304 6.03 -9.53 -11.62
N ASP A 305 7.20 -8.97 -11.29
CA ASP A 305 8.04 -8.20 -12.22
C ASP A 305 9.27 -9.03 -12.66
N PRO A 306 9.68 -8.93 -13.94
CA PRO A 306 10.85 -9.64 -14.45
C PRO A 306 12.15 -9.36 -13.68
N SER A 307 12.25 -8.19 -13.05
CA SER A 307 13.45 -7.81 -12.26
C SER A 307 13.58 -8.58 -10.95
N GLU A 308 12.47 -9.15 -10.46
CA GLU A 308 12.41 -9.93 -9.23
C GLU A 308 12.20 -11.44 -9.49
N GLY A 309 11.89 -11.80 -10.75
CA GLY A 309 11.58 -13.17 -11.15
C GLY A 309 10.11 -13.52 -11.01
N PHE A 310 9.78 -14.76 -11.37
CA PHE A 310 8.41 -15.29 -11.42
C PHE A 310 8.27 -16.61 -10.69
N VAL A 311 7.16 -16.79 -10.00
CA VAL A 311 6.72 -18.09 -9.47
C VAL A 311 5.68 -18.70 -10.41
N ARG A 312 5.93 -19.92 -10.86
CA ARG A 312 5.00 -20.74 -11.64
C ARG A 312 4.80 -22.09 -10.96
N GLY A 313 3.75 -22.18 -10.15
CA GLY A 313 3.54 -23.28 -9.23
C GLY A 313 4.65 -23.33 -8.17
N ARG A 314 5.44 -24.41 -8.15
CA ARG A 314 6.60 -24.55 -7.27
C ARG A 314 7.94 -24.24 -7.94
N ARG A 315 7.92 -23.74 -9.18
CA ARG A 315 9.11 -23.35 -9.93
C ARG A 315 9.31 -21.85 -9.84
N PHE A 316 10.52 -21.43 -9.51
CA PHE A 316 10.97 -20.03 -9.59
C PHE A 316 11.83 -19.83 -10.84
N LEU A 317 11.56 -18.78 -11.59
CA LEU A 317 12.28 -18.38 -12.78
C LEU A 317 12.73 -16.93 -12.62
N HIS A 318 13.99 -16.65 -12.89
CA HIS A 318 14.50 -15.28 -12.88
C HIS A 318 15.10 -14.92 -14.24
N PRO A 319 14.29 -14.47 -15.21
CA PRO A 319 14.75 -14.28 -16.59
C PRO A 319 15.88 -13.26 -16.72
N ARG A 320 15.86 -12.19 -15.92
CA ARG A 320 16.91 -11.17 -15.94
C ARG A 320 18.27 -11.68 -15.43
N LEU A 321 18.28 -12.53 -14.42
CA LEU A 321 19.50 -13.16 -13.89
C LEU A 321 19.83 -14.48 -14.59
N GLY A 322 18.88 -15.04 -15.34
CA GLY A 322 19.05 -16.23 -16.17
C GLY A 322 19.13 -17.55 -15.41
N PHE A 323 18.44 -17.70 -14.27
CA PHE A 323 18.41 -18.95 -13.52
C PHE A 323 16.99 -19.38 -13.13
N THR A 324 16.86 -20.64 -12.81
CA THR A 324 15.61 -21.26 -12.34
C THR A 324 15.91 -22.33 -11.30
N PHE A 325 14.96 -22.57 -10.39
CA PHE A 325 14.96 -23.74 -9.51
C PHE A 325 13.52 -24.19 -9.22
N THR A 326 13.36 -25.39 -8.70
CA THR A 326 12.06 -25.96 -8.32
C THR A 326 12.07 -26.36 -6.86
N ALA A 327 11.15 -25.79 -6.09
CA ALA A 327 10.95 -26.15 -4.68
C ALA A 327 10.45 -27.59 -4.53
N PRO A 328 10.62 -28.22 -3.35
CA PRO A 328 10.12 -29.56 -3.09
C PRO A 328 8.61 -29.70 -3.30
N ASP A 329 8.13 -30.93 -3.50
CA ASP A 329 6.71 -31.21 -3.63
C ASP A 329 5.93 -30.75 -2.39
N GLY A 330 4.75 -30.18 -2.64
CA GLY A 330 3.86 -29.63 -1.61
C GLY A 330 4.27 -28.26 -1.07
N PHE A 331 5.27 -27.59 -1.66
CA PHE A 331 5.62 -26.22 -1.31
C PHE A 331 4.83 -25.21 -2.14
N SER A 332 4.39 -24.15 -1.47
CA SER A 332 3.99 -22.88 -2.11
C SER A 332 5.12 -21.88 -1.99
N LEU A 333 5.43 -21.20 -3.09
CA LEU A 333 6.44 -20.14 -3.13
C LEU A 333 5.80 -18.77 -3.07
N ASP A 334 6.46 -17.86 -2.38
CA ASP A 334 6.17 -16.42 -2.36
C ASP A 334 7.44 -15.65 -2.75
N ASN A 335 7.33 -14.85 -3.80
CA ASN A 335 8.44 -14.05 -4.32
C ASN A 335 8.37 -12.63 -3.78
N THR A 336 9.36 -12.26 -3.00
CA THR A 336 9.50 -10.91 -2.43
C THR A 336 10.73 -10.22 -3.01
N ALA A 337 10.78 -8.90 -2.90
CA ALA A 337 11.95 -8.11 -3.36
C ALA A 337 13.30 -8.52 -2.74
N GLN A 338 13.31 -9.29 -1.66
CA GLN A 338 14.53 -9.65 -0.92
C GLN A 338 14.84 -11.14 -0.92
N ALA A 339 13.85 -12.00 -1.14
CA ALA A 339 14.00 -13.43 -1.09
C ALA A 339 12.80 -14.16 -1.69
N VAL A 340 13.02 -15.35 -2.18
CA VAL A 340 11.97 -16.32 -2.45
C VAL A 340 11.75 -17.15 -1.20
N LEU A 341 10.54 -17.12 -0.69
CA LEU A 341 10.12 -17.88 0.50
C LEU A 341 9.28 -19.08 0.06
N GLY A 342 9.44 -20.20 0.72
CA GLY A 342 8.67 -21.41 0.46
C GLY A 342 8.16 -22.02 1.75
N VAL A 343 6.90 -22.45 1.77
CA VAL A 343 6.31 -23.16 2.90
C VAL A 343 5.58 -24.40 2.39
N LYS A 344 5.82 -25.53 3.04
CA LYS A 344 5.12 -26.78 2.74
C LYS A 344 3.66 -26.70 3.23
N HIS A 345 2.72 -27.17 2.43
CA HIS A 345 1.34 -27.32 2.86
C HIS A 345 1.24 -28.18 4.12
N GLY A 346 0.49 -27.70 5.11
CA GLY A 346 0.43 -28.34 6.44
C GLY A 346 1.59 -27.95 7.38
N GLY A 347 2.54 -27.11 6.94
CA GLY A 347 3.65 -26.63 7.76
C GLY A 347 4.77 -27.65 7.93
N GLY A 348 5.66 -27.40 8.90
CA GLY A 348 6.76 -28.33 9.28
C GLY A 348 7.98 -28.31 8.37
N GLN A 349 7.93 -27.69 7.20
CA GLN A 349 9.08 -27.41 6.34
C GLN A 349 8.98 -26.03 5.71
N ALA A 350 10.11 -25.37 5.55
CA ALA A 350 10.22 -24.04 4.92
C ALA A 350 11.48 -23.95 4.07
N LEU A 351 11.50 -23.00 3.16
CA LEU A 351 12.60 -22.67 2.26
C LEU A 351 12.75 -21.14 2.21
N ARG A 352 14.01 -20.70 2.20
CA ARG A 352 14.37 -19.35 1.83
C ARG A 352 15.49 -19.37 0.81
N LEU A 353 15.33 -18.68 -0.30
CA LEU A 353 16.37 -18.36 -1.27
C LEU A 353 16.61 -16.85 -1.24
N ASP A 354 17.84 -16.46 -0.98
CA ASP A 354 18.29 -15.08 -1.12
C ASP A 354 19.68 -14.98 -1.77
N VAL A 355 20.11 -13.76 -2.04
CA VAL A 355 21.38 -13.49 -2.71
C VAL A 355 22.27 -12.61 -1.84
N VAL A 356 23.58 -12.91 -1.85
CA VAL A 356 24.61 -12.12 -1.16
C VAL A 356 25.84 -11.98 -2.03
N ARG A 357 26.61 -10.92 -1.77
CA ARG A 357 27.93 -10.77 -2.36
C ARG A 357 28.97 -11.39 -1.45
N VAL A 358 29.71 -12.34 -1.99
CA VAL A 358 30.84 -13.00 -1.32
C VAL A 358 32.05 -12.85 -2.24
N PRO A 359 33.21 -12.35 -1.74
CA PRO A 359 34.42 -12.20 -2.54
C PRO A 359 34.73 -13.47 -3.36
N ALA A 360 35.25 -13.30 -4.57
CA ALA A 360 35.47 -14.44 -5.47
C ALA A 360 36.48 -15.44 -4.91
N GLU A 361 37.48 -14.94 -4.17
CA GLU A 361 38.57 -15.68 -3.53
C GLU A 361 38.12 -16.42 -2.26
N GLN A 362 36.99 -16.04 -1.64
CA GLN A 362 36.50 -16.69 -0.44
C GLN A 362 35.84 -18.01 -0.78
N LYS A 363 36.31 -19.09 -0.16
CA LYS A 363 35.69 -20.42 -0.29
C LYS A 363 34.30 -20.43 0.31
N LEU A 364 33.35 -21.08 -0.37
CA LEU A 364 31.96 -21.12 0.09
C LEU A 364 31.77 -21.96 1.37
N ALA A 365 32.63 -22.98 1.59
CA ALA A 365 32.67 -23.69 2.85
C ALA A 365 33.06 -22.78 4.03
N GLU A 366 34.05 -21.93 3.86
CA GLU A 366 34.47 -20.94 4.85
C GLU A 366 33.34 -19.87 5.07
N TYR A 367 32.70 -19.46 3.98
CA TYR A 367 31.56 -18.55 4.07
C TYR A 367 30.42 -19.15 4.89
N LEU A 368 30.07 -20.42 4.70
CA LEU A 368 29.02 -21.08 5.49
C LEU A 368 29.32 -21.03 6.99
N THR A 369 30.58 -21.15 7.39
CA THR A 369 31.02 -21.16 8.79
C THR A 369 31.37 -19.77 9.33
N SER A 370 31.14 -18.69 8.58
CA SER A 370 31.54 -17.30 8.96
C SER A 370 30.64 -16.63 10.01
N GLY A 371 29.68 -17.36 10.60
CA GLY A 371 28.86 -16.86 11.73
C GLY A 371 27.56 -16.18 11.34
N TRP A 372 27.14 -16.22 10.08
CA TRP A 372 25.84 -15.68 9.65
C TRP A 372 24.63 -16.58 10.02
N ILE A 373 24.89 -17.82 10.35
CA ILE A 373 23.99 -18.77 11.01
C ILE A 373 24.69 -19.37 12.22
N GLU A 374 23.99 -19.42 13.33
CA GLU A 374 24.46 -20.06 14.55
C GLU A 374 24.30 -21.59 14.50
N HIS A 375 25.09 -22.33 15.31
CA HIS A 375 24.98 -23.76 15.50
C HIS A 375 25.13 -24.61 14.23
N ILE A 376 26.03 -24.20 13.31
CA ILE A 376 26.42 -25.02 12.17
C ILE A 376 27.22 -26.25 12.71
N ASP A 377 26.91 -27.44 12.21
CA ASP A 377 27.68 -28.65 12.46
C ASP A 377 28.89 -28.68 11.52
N PRO A 378 30.13 -28.46 12.03
CA PRO A 378 31.32 -28.40 11.18
C PRO A 378 31.60 -29.70 10.45
N GLY A 379 31.16 -30.86 11.01
CA GLY A 379 31.34 -32.15 10.41
C GLY A 379 30.48 -32.41 9.17
N THR A 380 29.54 -31.50 8.88
CA THR A 380 28.64 -31.61 7.74
C THR A 380 28.95 -30.61 6.62
N VAL A 381 30.02 -29.83 6.77
CA VAL A 381 30.44 -28.82 5.76
C VAL A 381 31.13 -29.53 4.62
N GLU A 382 30.57 -29.46 3.42
CA GLU A 382 31.07 -30.11 2.23
C GLU A 382 31.08 -29.15 1.05
N GLU A 383 32.11 -29.17 0.20
CA GLU A 383 32.10 -28.55 -1.10
C GLU A 383 31.27 -29.41 -2.07
N VAL A 384 30.39 -28.76 -2.83
CA VAL A 384 29.49 -29.45 -3.78
C VAL A 384 29.50 -28.72 -5.12
N THR A 385 29.14 -29.45 -6.17
CA THR A 385 28.90 -28.84 -7.49
C THR A 385 27.44 -29.09 -7.88
N ILE A 386 26.72 -28.02 -8.19
CA ILE A 386 25.30 -28.05 -8.57
C ILE A 386 25.16 -27.60 -10.01
N ASN A 387 24.91 -28.52 -10.92
CA ASN A 387 24.81 -28.27 -12.38
C ASN A 387 25.97 -27.43 -12.94
N GLY A 388 27.19 -27.73 -12.50
CA GLY A 388 28.42 -27.05 -12.93
C GLY A 388 28.74 -25.77 -12.14
N PHE A 389 27.92 -25.36 -11.16
CA PHE A 389 28.20 -24.22 -10.31
C PHE A 389 28.90 -24.65 -9.01
N PRO A 390 30.00 -23.97 -8.63
CA PRO A 390 30.64 -24.24 -7.35
C PRO A 390 29.70 -23.89 -6.20
N GLY A 391 29.65 -24.73 -5.19
CA GLY A 391 28.82 -24.53 -4.02
C GLY A 391 29.42 -25.18 -2.77
N ALA A 392 28.76 -24.94 -1.64
CA ALA A 392 29.01 -25.65 -0.40
C ALA A 392 27.69 -25.91 0.32
N THR A 393 27.67 -26.97 1.13
CA THR A 393 26.51 -27.32 1.97
C THR A 393 26.93 -27.49 3.41
N ALA A 394 26.01 -27.26 4.34
CA ALA A 394 26.18 -27.54 5.76
C ALA A 394 24.82 -27.87 6.40
N ALA A 395 24.85 -28.49 7.56
CA ALA A 395 23.70 -28.59 8.44
C ALA A 395 23.85 -27.66 9.62
N ALA A 396 22.72 -27.14 10.11
CA ALA A 396 22.66 -26.37 11.34
C ALA A 396 21.44 -26.81 12.16
N LYS A 397 21.51 -26.61 13.48
CA LYS A 397 20.45 -27.01 14.40
C LYS A 397 19.99 -25.79 15.19
N GLY A 398 18.69 -25.52 15.15
CA GLY A 398 18.04 -24.50 15.99
C GLY A 398 17.17 -25.16 17.07
N ASP A 399 16.51 -24.36 17.89
CA ASP A 399 15.69 -24.85 19.01
C ASP A 399 14.50 -25.71 18.56
N GLN A 400 13.83 -25.28 17.49
CA GLN A 400 12.62 -25.94 16.97
C GLN A 400 12.76 -26.42 15.52
N TRP A 401 13.87 -26.09 14.86
CA TRP A 401 14.08 -26.35 13.45
C TRP A 401 15.50 -26.85 13.19
N ASP A 402 15.58 -27.86 12.36
CA ASP A 402 16.84 -28.31 11.74
C ASP A 402 16.97 -27.70 10.35
N PHE A 403 18.20 -27.33 9.98
CA PHE A 403 18.46 -26.64 8.72
C PHE A 403 19.40 -27.44 7.83
N ARG A 404 19.15 -27.36 6.50
CA ARG A 404 20.12 -27.73 5.47
C ARG A 404 20.38 -26.48 4.64
N LEU A 405 21.64 -26.09 4.56
CA LEU A 405 22.13 -24.89 3.92
C LEU A 405 22.86 -25.22 2.63
N TYR A 406 22.65 -24.42 1.60
CA TYR A 406 23.48 -24.43 0.40
C TYR A 406 23.84 -23.00 0.06
N ALA A 407 25.12 -22.77 -0.26
CA ALA A 407 25.64 -21.56 -0.88
C ALA A 407 26.13 -21.94 -2.28
N VAL A 408 25.58 -21.32 -3.32
CA VAL A 408 25.92 -21.64 -4.72
C VAL A 408 26.36 -20.38 -5.43
N ARG A 409 27.55 -20.37 -6.02
CA ARG A 409 28.06 -19.25 -6.78
C ARG A 409 27.52 -19.29 -8.21
N PHE A 410 26.81 -18.23 -8.59
CA PHE A 410 26.29 -18.06 -9.93
C PHE A 410 26.61 -16.64 -10.41
N GLY A 411 27.47 -16.51 -11.41
CA GLY A 411 28.04 -15.22 -11.79
C GLY A 411 28.93 -14.64 -10.69
N SER A 412 28.70 -13.37 -10.37
CA SER A 412 29.41 -12.64 -9.29
C SER A 412 28.80 -12.85 -7.90
N ASP A 413 27.61 -13.42 -7.82
CA ASP A 413 26.83 -13.48 -6.60
C ASP A 413 26.75 -14.90 -6.04
N VAL A 414 26.42 -15.00 -4.76
CA VAL A 414 26.19 -16.26 -4.07
C VAL A 414 24.75 -16.37 -3.65
N TYR A 415 24.08 -17.41 -4.13
CA TYR A 415 22.70 -17.73 -3.82
C TYR A 415 22.64 -18.68 -2.64
N ARG A 416 21.92 -18.27 -1.58
CA ARG A 416 21.79 -19.07 -0.36
C ARG A 416 20.42 -19.72 -0.35
N PHE A 417 20.42 -21.05 -0.25
CA PHE A 417 19.22 -21.84 -0.03
C PHE A 417 19.24 -22.34 1.42
N ILE A 418 18.25 -21.93 2.18
CA ILE A 418 18.04 -22.30 3.58
C ILE A 418 16.79 -23.16 3.64
N PHE A 419 16.95 -24.47 3.70
CA PHE A 419 15.85 -25.37 3.94
C PHE A 419 15.73 -25.63 5.44
N ALA A 420 14.52 -25.57 5.97
CA ALA A 420 14.21 -25.81 7.37
C ALA A 420 13.18 -26.93 7.51
N ALA A 421 13.34 -27.79 8.51
CA ALA A 421 12.38 -28.82 8.86
C ALA A 421 12.27 -28.93 10.39
N LYS A 422 11.06 -29.16 10.93
CA LYS A 422 10.85 -29.43 12.38
C LYS A 422 11.52 -30.72 12.82
N HIS A 423 11.55 -31.67 11.91
CA HIS A 423 12.22 -32.98 12.13
C HIS A 423 12.98 -33.31 10.85
N ARG A 424 14.29 -33.33 10.95
CA ARG A 424 15.16 -33.73 9.86
C ARG A 424 15.27 -35.26 9.81
N SER A 425 15.19 -35.80 8.62
CA SER A 425 15.37 -37.22 8.34
C SER A 425 16.20 -37.39 7.07
N PRO A 426 16.78 -38.60 6.83
CA PRO A 426 17.45 -38.88 5.56
C PRO A 426 16.57 -38.61 4.33
N GLU A 427 15.29 -38.87 4.45
CA GLU A 427 14.29 -38.60 3.41
C GLU A 427 14.11 -37.07 3.16
N THR A 428 14.01 -36.27 4.22
CA THR A 428 13.94 -34.81 4.11
C THR A 428 15.22 -34.25 3.47
N ASP A 429 16.39 -34.74 3.86
CA ASP A 429 17.67 -34.34 3.26
C ASP A 429 17.76 -34.72 1.78
N ARG A 430 17.22 -35.89 1.39
CA ARG A 430 17.12 -36.30 -0.02
C ARG A 430 16.24 -35.32 -0.82
N ILE A 431 15.06 -35.01 -0.31
CA ILE A 431 14.11 -34.09 -0.94
C ILE A 431 14.73 -32.69 -1.14
N PHE A 432 15.45 -32.18 -0.13
CA PHE A 432 16.13 -30.88 -0.23
C PHE A 432 17.29 -30.94 -1.24
N ARG A 433 18.03 -32.03 -1.30
CA ARG A 433 19.10 -32.25 -2.29
C ARG A 433 18.55 -32.35 -3.71
N GLU A 434 17.42 -33.00 -3.92
CA GLU A 434 16.75 -33.05 -5.22
C GLU A 434 16.29 -31.69 -5.66
N SER A 435 15.71 -30.90 -4.75
CA SER A 435 15.26 -29.53 -5.04
C SER A 435 16.43 -28.62 -5.44
N ILE A 436 17.51 -28.57 -4.67
CA ILE A 436 18.68 -27.76 -5.03
C ILE A 436 19.34 -28.24 -6.33
N GLY A 437 19.30 -29.54 -6.61
CA GLY A 437 19.77 -30.14 -7.87
C GLY A 437 19.03 -29.61 -9.10
N THR A 438 17.86 -28.95 -8.94
CA THR A 438 17.15 -28.32 -10.03
C THR A 438 17.63 -26.89 -10.33
N PHE A 439 18.48 -26.29 -9.49
CA PHE A 439 19.04 -24.97 -9.71
C PHE A 439 19.97 -24.99 -10.94
N ARG A 440 19.64 -24.23 -11.97
CA ARG A 440 20.36 -24.20 -13.23
C ARG A 440 20.16 -22.90 -14.02
N ARG A 441 20.95 -22.71 -15.07
CA ARG A 441 20.69 -21.67 -16.05
C ARG A 441 19.36 -21.92 -16.78
N MET A 442 18.66 -20.85 -17.10
CA MET A 442 17.53 -20.86 -18.03
C MET A 442 18.05 -20.98 -19.47
N SER A 443 17.32 -21.67 -20.32
CA SER A 443 17.52 -21.60 -21.76
C SER A 443 17.02 -20.28 -22.33
N LEU A 444 17.46 -19.93 -23.54
CA LEU A 444 16.96 -18.71 -24.22
C LEU A 444 15.44 -18.76 -24.41
N ALA A 445 14.91 -19.92 -24.81
CA ALA A 445 13.46 -20.11 -24.97
C ALA A 445 12.71 -19.86 -23.64
N GLU A 446 13.22 -20.41 -22.51
CA GLU A 446 12.61 -20.15 -21.19
C GLU A 446 12.66 -18.68 -20.78
N ILE A 447 13.70 -17.94 -21.17
CA ILE A 447 13.79 -16.50 -20.92
C ILE A 447 12.78 -15.72 -21.78
N GLU A 448 12.64 -16.09 -23.04
CA GLU A 448 11.71 -15.48 -23.98
C GLU A 448 10.24 -15.76 -23.62
N ASP A 449 9.95 -16.95 -23.10
CA ASP A 449 8.61 -17.36 -22.64
C ASP A 449 8.25 -16.76 -21.27
N ALA A 450 9.24 -16.30 -20.48
CA ALA A 450 9.01 -15.73 -19.17
C ALA A 450 8.57 -14.25 -19.25
N LYS A 451 7.39 -14.01 -19.81
CA LYS A 451 6.79 -12.67 -19.94
C LYS A 451 6.04 -12.27 -18.68
N PRO A 452 6.07 -10.95 -18.33
CA PRO A 452 5.23 -10.43 -17.25
C PRO A 452 3.77 -10.40 -17.69
N LEU A 453 2.87 -10.67 -16.78
CA LEU A 453 1.47 -10.38 -16.98
C LEU A 453 1.25 -8.87 -17.00
N ARG A 454 0.27 -8.42 -17.79
CA ARG A 454 -0.09 -7.00 -17.92
C ARG A 454 -1.60 -6.83 -17.84
N LEU A 455 -2.04 -5.67 -17.37
CA LEU A 455 -3.41 -5.26 -17.59
C LEU A 455 -3.59 -4.84 -19.05
N GLN A 456 -4.69 -5.29 -19.63
CA GLN A 456 -5.20 -4.81 -20.91
C GLN A 456 -6.62 -4.27 -20.69
N VAL A 457 -6.85 -3.06 -21.13
CA VAL A 457 -8.18 -2.46 -21.15
C VAL A 457 -8.88 -2.87 -22.45
N VAL A 458 -10.07 -3.43 -22.32
CA VAL A 458 -10.86 -3.88 -23.47
C VAL A 458 -12.27 -3.30 -23.43
N THR A 459 -12.79 -2.94 -24.60
CA THR A 459 -14.20 -2.51 -24.74
C THR A 459 -15.10 -3.75 -24.79
N VAL A 460 -16.14 -3.77 -23.98
CA VAL A 460 -17.13 -4.85 -23.90
C VAL A 460 -17.96 -4.89 -25.17
N ALA A 461 -17.93 -6.00 -25.89
CA ALA A 461 -18.78 -6.24 -27.04
C ALA A 461 -20.22 -6.66 -26.62
N PRO A 462 -21.26 -6.52 -27.48
CA PRO A 462 -22.63 -6.90 -27.13
C PRO A 462 -22.82 -8.36 -26.70
N SER A 463 -21.93 -9.25 -27.15
CA SER A 463 -21.97 -10.69 -26.84
C SER A 463 -21.05 -11.10 -25.68
N ASP A 464 -20.40 -10.15 -25.02
CA ASP A 464 -19.46 -10.45 -23.94
C ASP A 464 -20.19 -10.64 -22.63
N THR A 465 -19.75 -11.64 -21.87
CA THR A 465 -20.16 -11.92 -20.50
C THR A 465 -18.93 -11.90 -19.60
N VAL A 466 -19.15 -11.83 -18.30
CA VAL A 466 -18.08 -11.92 -17.29
C VAL A 466 -17.27 -13.19 -17.50
N GLU A 467 -17.93 -14.32 -17.68
CA GLU A 467 -17.32 -15.63 -17.85
C GLU A 467 -16.45 -15.67 -19.13
N LYS A 468 -16.99 -15.12 -20.24
CA LYS A 468 -16.27 -15.09 -21.52
C LYS A 468 -15.01 -14.22 -21.47
N LEU A 469 -15.06 -13.06 -20.81
CA LEU A 469 -13.88 -12.21 -20.65
C LEU A 469 -12.91 -12.78 -19.62
N ALA A 470 -13.40 -13.40 -18.56
CA ALA A 470 -12.57 -14.06 -17.58
C ALA A 470 -11.74 -15.23 -18.17
N THR A 471 -12.29 -15.99 -19.12
CA THR A 471 -11.55 -17.07 -19.80
C THR A 471 -10.43 -16.56 -20.71
N ARG A 472 -10.44 -15.27 -21.07
CA ARG A 472 -9.34 -14.63 -21.84
C ARG A 472 -8.17 -14.19 -20.97
N MET A 473 -8.37 -14.21 -19.63
CA MET A 473 -7.33 -13.80 -18.71
C MET A 473 -6.24 -14.87 -18.57
N ALA A 474 -5.00 -14.45 -18.53
CA ALA A 474 -3.84 -15.30 -18.24
C ALA A 474 -3.72 -15.59 -16.71
N VAL A 475 -4.86 -15.91 -16.07
CA VAL A 475 -4.95 -16.20 -14.63
C VAL A 475 -5.70 -17.52 -14.47
N ALA A 476 -5.03 -18.54 -13.94
CA ALA A 476 -5.60 -19.88 -13.83
C ALA A 476 -6.52 -20.08 -12.61
N ASP A 477 -6.24 -19.38 -11.50
CA ASP A 477 -6.97 -19.54 -10.24
C ASP A 477 -8.16 -18.59 -10.19
N ARG A 478 -9.39 -19.13 -10.09
CA ARG A 478 -10.66 -18.40 -9.94
C ARG A 478 -10.79 -17.21 -10.91
N PRO A 479 -10.69 -17.41 -12.23
CA PRO A 479 -10.63 -16.32 -13.21
C PRO A 479 -11.88 -15.42 -13.20
N VAL A 480 -13.07 -15.98 -12.92
CA VAL A 480 -14.34 -15.23 -12.90
C VAL A 480 -14.38 -14.27 -11.70
N GLU A 481 -14.04 -14.77 -10.52
CA GLU A 481 -14.02 -13.98 -9.29
C GLU A 481 -12.93 -12.91 -9.37
N ARG A 482 -11.74 -13.25 -9.90
CA ARG A 482 -10.66 -12.27 -10.12
C ARG A 482 -11.04 -11.20 -11.13
N PHE A 483 -11.72 -11.57 -12.20
CA PHE A 483 -12.23 -10.59 -13.15
C PHE A 483 -13.22 -9.62 -12.49
N ARG A 484 -14.15 -10.14 -11.66
CA ARG A 484 -15.11 -9.31 -10.93
C ARG A 484 -14.41 -8.35 -9.97
N VAL A 485 -13.53 -8.84 -9.12
CA VAL A 485 -12.77 -8.01 -8.17
C VAL A 485 -11.95 -6.95 -8.90
N LEU A 486 -11.24 -7.33 -9.96
CA LEU A 486 -10.41 -6.41 -10.74
C LEU A 486 -11.21 -5.25 -11.36
N ASN A 487 -12.49 -5.48 -11.66
CA ASN A 487 -13.38 -4.51 -12.30
C ASN A 487 -14.43 -3.90 -11.35
N GLY A 488 -14.35 -4.16 -10.03
CA GLY A 488 -15.30 -3.66 -9.04
C GLY A 488 -16.73 -4.13 -9.29
N LEU A 489 -16.91 -5.39 -9.73
CA LEU A 489 -18.21 -5.97 -10.07
C LEU A 489 -18.74 -6.86 -8.94
N GLU A 490 -19.97 -6.63 -8.54
CA GLU A 490 -20.68 -7.48 -7.59
C GLU A 490 -21.10 -8.83 -8.22
N PRO A 491 -21.40 -9.86 -7.42
CA PRO A 491 -21.77 -11.20 -7.92
C PRO A 491 -22.94 -11.25 -8.90
N GLY A 492 -23.80 -10.27 -8.96
CA GLY A 492 -24.97 -10.22 -9.87
C GLY A 492 -24.81 -9.28 -11.06
N ASP A 493 -23.71 -8.53 -11.10
CA ASP A 493 -23.51 -7.49 -12.11
C ASP A 493 -23.30 -8.07 -13.50
N ARG A 494 -23.89 -7.38 -14.49
CA ARG A 494 -23.73 -7.65 -15.93
C ARG A 494 -22.86 -6.58 -16.57
N LEU A 495 -22.09 -7.02 -17.57
CA LEU A 495 -21.30 -6.09 -18.38
C LEU A 495 -22.23 -5.24 -19.27
N ARG A 496 -21.86 -3.98 -19.42
CA ARG A 496 -22.56 -3.06 -20.35
C ARG A 496 -21.76 -3.00 -21.66
N SER A 497 -22.41 -3.28 -22.77
CA SER A 497 -21.77 -3.11 -24.09
C SER A 497 -21.25 -1.68 -24.27
N GLY A 498 -20.04 -1.54 -24.80
CA GLY A 498 -19.35 -0.26 -24.97
C GLY A 498 -18.63 0.26 -23.72
N SER A 499 -18.79 -0.36 -22.55
CA SER A 499 -17.97 -0.01 -21.37
C SER A 499 -16.58 -0.63 -21.49
N GLU A 500 -15.61 -0.04 -20.77
CA GLU A 500 -14.25 -0.56 -20.69
C GLU A 500 -14.06 -1.37 -19.41
N VAL A 501 -13.31 -2.46 -19.52
CA VAL A 501 -12.96 -3.36 -18.43
C VAL A 501 -11.51 -3.80 -18.53
N LYS A 502 -10.94 -4.18 -17.39
CA LYS A 502 -9.58 -4.70 -17.28
C LYS A 502 -9.58 -6.22 -17.44
N ILE A 503 -8.66 -6.74 -18.23
CA ILE A 503 -8.28 -8.15 -18.27
C ILE A 503 -6.78 -8.28 -18.03
N VAL A 504 -6.34 -9.46 -17.61
CA VAL A 504 -4.92 -9.76 -17.40
C VAL A 504 -4.44 -10.62 -18.57
N VAL A 505 -3.41 -10.17 -19.29
CA VAL A 505 -2.82 -10.86 -20.43
C VAL A 505 -1.31 -11.03 -20.25
N GLU A 506 -0.68 -11.88 -21.09
CA GLU A 506 0.79 -12.02 -21.20
C GLU A 506 1.41 -10.95 -22.10
#